data_d451a168fe8fd647aa2095879dc8dcf7
#
_entry.id   d451a168fe8fd647aa2095879dc8dcf7
#
_cell.length_a   1.000
_cell.length_b   1.000
_cell.length_c   1.000
_cell.angle_alpha   90.00
_cell.angle_beta   90.00
_cell.angle_gamma   90.00
#
_symmetry.space_group_name_H-M   'P 1'
#
loop_
_entity.id
_entity.type
_entity.pdbx_description
1 polymer ?
#
loop_
_entity_poly.entity_id
_entity_poly.type
_entity_poly.pdbx_seq_one_letter_code
_entity_poly.pdbx_strand_id
1 'polypeptide(L)'
;MKFYNFLIILLLLSFFPLKQSVHAQITEPTVLETPRNISALSDNYGTGIGFNVLMNNFGFGTGIEYRRVVAPQFEILASLRMTALRDPSEQTFQDFFFGQQVVPNKYQRAFAFPFLLGMRQRVFGDSINDDYRFFVSAALGPAAAFSYPYFQDINNNGYREQFQNFFEPVNDVFSGLSDGEWQWGGAGEFKIAVDIGSNFSRLSSIEFGYYFYYFPDAIQIMMPNQPVLRQNVGPGQSRFIFDENGELVLEPFYEPQRFFGSPQITFTFGWLR
;
A
#
# COMPACT_ATOMS: atom_id res chain seq x y z
N MET A 1 -31.65 4.59 1.19
CA MET A 1 -30.99 3.55 2.01
C MET A 1 -31.41 2.10 1.73
N LYS A 2 -32.49 1.82 0.97
CA LYS A 2 -32.93 0.43 0.71
C LYS A 2 -32.33 -0.23 -0.54
N PHE A 3 -31.77 0.53 -1.47
CA PHE A 3 -31.26 0.00 -2.75
C PHE A 3 -29.84 -0.62 -2.63
N TYR A 4 -28.98 -0.06 -1.77
CA TYR A 4 -27.62 -0.58 -1.55
C TYR A 4 -27.58 -1.94 -0.84
N ASN A 5 -28.50 -2.18 0.09
CA ASN A 5 -28.60 -3.47 0.78
C ASN A 5 -29.03 -4.59 -0.17
N PHE A 6 -29.82 -4.29 -1.19
CA PHE A 6 -30.23 -5.25 -2.20
C PHE A 6 -29.07 -5.63 -3.13
N LEU A 7 -28.21 -4.66 -3.47
CA LEU A 7 -27.05 -4.89 -4.33
C LEU A 7 -25.98 -5.76 -3.62
N ILE A 8 -25.77 -5.55 -2.32
CA ILE A 8 -24.83 -6.34 -1.52
C ILE A 8 -25.31 -7.79 -1.37
N ILE A 9 -26.62 -8.00 -1.18
CA ILE A 9 -27.21 -9.34 -1.12
C ILE A 9 -27.10 -10.06 -2.47
N LEU A 10 -27.28 -9.35 -3.57
CA LEU A 10 -27.14 -9.90 -4.93
C LEU A 10 -25.69 -10.30 -5.22
N LEU A 11 -24.73 -9.50 -4.76
CA LEU A 11 -23.30 -9.78 -4.89
C LEU A 11 -22.88 -11.00 -4.05
N LEU A 12 -23.42 -11.13 -2.84
CA LEU A 12 -23.18 -12.29 -1.98
C LEU A 12 -23.79 -13.58 -2.51
N LEU A 13 -24.95 -13.50 -3.18
CA LEU A 13 -25.60 -14.64 -3.83
C LEU A 13 -24.85 -15.13 -5.08
N SER A 14 -24.11 -14.27 -5.77
CA SER A 14 -23.30 -14.66 -6.93
C SER A 14 -22.06 -15.50 -6.58
N PHE A 15 -21.65 -15.50 -5.30
CA PHE A 15 -20.53 -16.33 -4.80
C PHE A 15 -20.96 -17.74 -4.31
N PHE A 16 -22.27 -18.05 -4.32
CA PHE A 16 -22.69 -19.43 -4.07
C PHE A 16 -22.47 -20.27 -5.33
N PRO A 17 -21.60 -21.28 -5.29
CA PRO A 17 -21.40 -22.16 -6.43
C PRO A 17 -22.71 -22.95 -6.63
N LEU A 18 -23.45 -22.61 -7.69
CA LEU A 18 -24.51 -23.48 -8.20
C LEU A 18 -23.81 -24.77 -8.64
N LYS A 19 -23.95 -25.83 -7.86
CA LYS A 19 -23.56 -27.18 -8.30
C LYS A 19 -24.50 -27.58 -9.46
N GLN A 20 -24.09 -27.23 -10.67
CA GLN A 20 -24.67 -27.83 -11.87
C GLN A 20 -24.00 -29.17 -12.07
N SER A 21 -24.70 -30.24 -11.77
CA SER A 21 -24.29 -31.58 -12.19
C SER A 21 -24.57 -31.69 -13.70
N VAL A 22 -23.54 -31.33 -14.49
CA VAL A 22 -23.55 -31.61 -15.93
C VAL A 22 -23.16 -33.08 -16.08
N HIS A 23 -24.17 -33.94 -16.29
CA HIS A 23 -23.94 -35.30 -16.74
C HIS A 23 -23.64 -35.29 -18.25
N ALA A 24 -22.39 -35.02 -18.61
CA ALA A 24 -21.89 -35.39 -19.93
C ALA A 24 -21.47 -36.87 -19.87
N GLN A 25 -22.22 -37.74 -20.53
CA GLN A 25 -21.78 -39.11 -20.78
C GLN A 25 -20.66 -39.12 -21.83
N ILE A 26 -19.48 -38.75 -21.44
CA ILE A 26 -18.25 -39.08 -22.13
C ILE A 26 -17.61 -40.17 -21.28
N THR A 27 -17.45 -41.35 -21.82
CA THR A 27 -16.64 -42.44 -21.22
C THR A 27 -15.23 -41.90 -21.15
N GLU A 28 -14.87 -41.32 -20.02
CA GLU A 28 -13.50 -40.90 -19.78
C GLU A 28 -12.60 -42.11 -19.82
N PRO A 29 -11.47 -42.05 -20.56
CA PRO A 29 -10.45 -43.07 -20.44
C PRO A 29 -10.05 -43.15 -18.95
N THR A 30 -10.04 -44.32 -18.37
CA THR A 30 -9.53 -44.56 -17.01
C THR A 30 -8.07 -44.13 -16.98
N VAL A 31 -7.84 -42.89 -16.68
CA VAL A 31 -6.52 -42.38 -16.33
C VAL A 31 -6.19 -43.02 -14.97
N LEU A 32 -5.23 -43.89 -14.94
CA LEU A 32 -4.61 -44.38 -13.71
C LEU A 32 -4.02 -43.11 -13.03
N GLU A 33 -4.80 -42.50 -12.16
CA GLU A 33 -4.31 -41.45 -11.32
C GLU A 33 -3.23 -42.05 -10.40
N THR A 34 -1.99 -41.79 -10.73
CA THR A 34 -0.89 -42.04 -9.78
C THR A 34 -1.21 -41.17 -8.55
N PRO A 35 -1.40 -41.78 -7.36
CA PRO A 35 -1.69 -41.01 -6.16
C PRO A 35 -0.57 -40.00 -5.96
N ARG A 36 -0.85 -38.74 -6.18
CA ARG A 36 0.06 -37.63 -5.86
C ARG A 36 0.20 -37.62 -4.35
N ASN A 37 1.39 -37.79 -3.85
CA ASN A 37 1.70 -37.50 -2.46
C ASN A 37 1.61 -35.96 -2.30
N ILE A 38 0.43 -35.50 -1.92
CA ILE A 38 0.21 -34.09 -1.55
C ILE A 38 0.79 -33.97 -0.15
N SER A 39 2.00 -33.43 -0.05
CA SER A 39 2.61 -33.18 1.25
C SER A 39 1.87 -32.03 1.92
N ALA A 40 1.22 -32.33 3.03
CA ALA A 40 0.62 -31.31 3.87
C ALA A 40 1.74 -30.44 4.46
N LEU A 41 1.56 -29.13 4.46
CA LEU A 41 2.51 -28.19 5.06
C LEU A 41 2.79 -28.52 6.53
N SER A 42 1.77 -28.99 7.26
CA SER A 42 1.85 -29.31 8.69
C SER A 42 2.71 -30.52 9.02
N ASP A 43 2.97 -31.42 8.07
CA ASP A 43 3.68 -32.68 8.38
C ASP A 43 5.19 -32.48 8.56
N ASN A 44 5.73 -31.38 7.99
CA ASN A 44 7.16 -31.13 7.95
C ASN A 44 7.59 -29.79 8.52
N TYR A 45 6.69 -28.79 8.58
CA TYR A 45 7.05 -27.40 8.89
C TYR A 45 6.04 -26.74 9.82
N GLY A 46 6.53 -26.19 10.91
CA GLY A 46 5.69 -25.54 11.93
C GLY A 46 5.70 -24.03 11.85
N THR A 47 6.86 -23.43 11.59
CA THR A 47 7.06 -21.98 11.64
C THR A 47 7.97 -21.49 10.52
N GLY A 48 7.81 -20.23 10.11
CA GLY A 48 8.65 -19.61 9.12
C GLY A 48 8.90 -18.13 9.38
N ILE A 49 10.01 -17.66 8.87
CA ILE A 49 10.38 -16.25 8.85
C ILE A 49 10.71 -15.86 7.42
N GLY A 50 10.11 -14.77 6.95
CA GLY A 50 10.34 -14.19 5.64
C GLY A 50 10.72 -12.72 5.71
N PHE A 51 11.49 -12.28 4.73
CA PHE A 51 11.76 -10.89 4.42
C PHE A 51 10.96 -10.51 3.19
N ASN A 52 10.29 -9.36 3.24
CA ASN A 52 9.40 -8.86 2.19
C ASN A 52 10.00 -7.63 1.52
N VAL A 53 9.95 -7.60 0.19
CA VAL A 53 10.14 -6.41 -0.62
C VAL A 53 8.81 -6.08 -1.28
N LEU A 54 8.35 -4.87 -1.12
CA LEU A 54 7.04 -4.39 -1.55
C LEU A 54 7.20 -3.35 -2.65
N MET A 55 6.35 -3.42 -3.64
CA MET A 55 6.22 -2.41 -4.71
C MET A 55 4.75 -2.04 -4.85
N ASN A 56 4.46 -0.76 -4.72
CA ASN A 56 3.10 -0.23 -4.82
C ASN A 56 3.12 1.20 -5.38
N ASN A 57 1.97 1.85 -5.50
CA ASN A 57 1.86 3.24 -6.00
C ASN A 57 2.54 4.26 -5.08
N PHE A 58 2.80 3.91 -3.81
CA PHE A 58 3.51 4.78 -2.88
C PHE A 58 5.03 4.69 -3.04
N GLY A 59 5.53 3.66 -3.75
CA GLY A 59 6.94 3.38 -3.98
C GLY A 59 7.35 2.00 -3.50
N PHE A 60 8.56 1.92 -2.93
CA PHE A 60 9.12 0.69 -2.38
C PHE A 60 8.88 0.63 -0.87
N GLY A 61 8.74 -0.58 -0.38
CA GLY A 61 8.69 -0.88 1.03
C GLY A 61 9.44 -2.16 1.35
N THR A 62 9.63 -2.41 2.63
CA THR A 62 10.28 -3.61 3.13
C THR A 62 9.62 -4.07 4.41
N GLY A 63 9.80 -5.33 4.77
CA GLY A 63 9.26 -5.86 6.00
C GLY A 63 9.75 -7.24 6.35
N ILE A 64 9.31 -7.70 7.49
CA ILE A 64 9.51 -9.05 7.99
C ILE A 64 8.16 -9.70 8.22
N GLU A 65 8.09 -10.99 7.99
CA GLU A 65 6.88 -11.78 8.17
C GLU A 65 7.19 -13.08 8.91
N TYR A 66 6.43 -13.34 9.94
CA TYR A 66 6.41 -14.61 10.65
C TYR A 66 5.18 -15.40 10.21
N ARG A 67 5.37 -16.68 9.88
CA ARG A 67 4.30 -17.60 9.50
C ARG A 67 4.29 -18.79 10.44
N ARG A 68 3.11 -19.29 10.75
CA ARG A 68 2.91 -20.54 11.49
C ARG A 68 1.88 -21.40 10.78
N VAL A 69 2.28 -22.60 10.41
CA VAL A 69 1.38 -23.60 9.86
C VAL A 69 0.53 -24.15 11.00
N VAL A 70 -0.78 -24.04 10.91
CA VAL A 70 -1.73 -24.48 11.94
C VAL A 70 -2.66 -25.59 11.46
N ALA A 71 -2.73 -25.81 10.14
CA ALA A 71 -3.45 -26.91 9.52
C ALA A 71 -2.81 -27.29 8.18
N PRO A 72 -3.12 -28.42 7.57
CA PRO A 72 -2.45 -28.93 6.35
C PRO A 72 -2.40 -27.95 5.18
N GLN A 73 -3.34 -27.03 5.09
CA GLN A 73 -3.46 -26.05 4.00
C GLN A 73 -3.59 -24.62 4.53
N PHE A 74 -3.31 -24.39 5.83
CA PHE A 74 -3.63 -23.13 6.48
C PHE A 74 -2.48 -22.62 7.34
N GLU A 75 -2.16 -21.35 7.15
CA GLU A 75 -1.12 -20.62 7.89
C GLU A 75 -1.72 -19.38 8.55
N ILE A 76 -1.24 -19.06 9.73
CA ILE A 76 -1.38 -17.73 10.32
C ILE A 76 -0.10 -16.94 10.09
N LEU A 77 -0.25 -15.64 9.91
CA LEU A 77 0.88 -14.75 9.65
C LEU A 77 0.83 -13.51 10.56
N ALA A 78 2.02 -13.05 10.91
CA ALA A 78 2.24 -11.75 11.55
C ALA A 78 3.32 -11.03 10.75
N SER A 79 3.09 -9.78 10.36
CA SER A 79 4.06 -9.01 9.60
C SER A 79 4.23 -7.59 10.13
N LEU A 80 5.48 -7.13 10.11
CA LEU A 80 5.85 -5.75 10.38
C LEU A 80 6.52 -5.20 9.12
N ARG A 81 6.06 -4.05 8.65
CA ARG A 81 6.53 -3.47 7.40
C ARG A 81 6.82 -1.99 7.55
N MET A 82 7.58 -1.46 6.60
CA MET A 82 7.78 -0.02 6.40
C MET A 82 7.54 0.28 4.92
N THR A 83 6.72 1.28 4.64
CA THR A 83 6.47 1.76 3.27
C THR A 83 6.24 3.28 3.30
N ALA A 84 6.55 3.94 2.19
CA ALA A 84 6.16 5.34 2.04
C ALA A 84 4.63 5.46 1.94
N LEU A 85 4.10 6.63 2.30
CA LEU A 85 2.74 7.04 1.96
C LEU A 85 2.80 8.13 0.90
N ARG A 86 1.84 8.09 0.00
CA ARG A 86 1.72 9.05 -1.09
C ARG A 86 0.27 9.49 -1.24
N ASP A 87 0.08 10.79 -1.40
CA ASP A 87 -1.24 11.34 -1.70
C ASP A 87 -1.69 10.92 -3.11
N PRO A 88 -2.96 10.56 -3.32
CA PRO A 88 -3.48 10.20 -4.65
C PRO A 88 -3.32 11.31 -5.70
N SER A 89 -3.28 12.57 -5.28
CA SER A 89 -3.08 13.75 -6.15
C SER A 89 -1.61 14.04 -6.47
N GLU A 90 -0.67 13.35 -5.82
CA GLU A 90 0.77 13.55 -6.00
C GLU A 90 1.22 13.13 -7.40
N GLN A 91 1.74 14.09 -8.17
CA GLN A 91 2.29 13.86 -9.50
C GLN A 91 3.80 14.08 -9.48
N THR A 92 4.54 13.17 -10.10
CA THR A 92 5.99 13.30 -10.24
C THR A 92 6.30 13.86 -11.62
N PHE A 93 7.04 14.95 -11.67
CA PHE A 93 7.53 15.54 -12.90
C PHE A 93 9.04 15.33 -13.00
N GLN A 94 9.51 15.08 -14.21
CA GLN A 94 10.94 15.06 -14.49
C GLN A 94 11.35 16.44 -15.02
N ASP A 95 12.30 17.07 -14.34
CA ASP A 95 12.93 18.29 -14.83
C ASP A 95 13.81 17.93 -16.03
N PHE A 96 13.48 18.49 -17.20
CA PHE A 96 14.20 18.24 -18.45
C PHE A 96 15.63 18.80 -18.44
N PHE A 97 15.90 19.84 -17.64
CA PHE A 97 17.21 20.49 -17.62
C PHE A 97 18.20 19.78 -16.71
N PHE A 98 17.73 19.30 -15.55
CA PHE A 98 18.60 18.68 -14.53
C PHE A 98 18.36 17.19 -14.39
N GLY A 99 17.36 16.62 -15.06
CA GLY A 99 17.01 15.20 -14.96
C GLY A 99 16.49 14.77 -13.58
N GLN A 100 16.20 15.73 -12.71
CA GLN A 100 15.71 15.48 -11.35
C GLN A 100 14.21 15.25 -11.36
N GLN A 101 13.77 14.33 -10.51
CA GLN A 101 12.35 14.14 -10.24
C GLN A 101 11.90 15.15 -9.19
N VAL A 102 10.91 15.94 -9.53
CA VAL A 102 10.30 16.93 -8.63
C VAL A 102 8.83 16.55 -8.42
N VAL A 103 8.39 16.64 -7.18
CA VAL A 103 6.98 16.52 -6.81
C VAL A 103 6.49 17.92 -6.43
N PRO A 104 5.77 18.61 -7.33
CA PRO A 104 5.20 19.91 -7.02
C PRO A 104 4.21 19.82 -5.87
N ASN A 105 4.10 20.89 -5.12
CA ASN A 105 3.13 21.06 -4.05
C ASN A 105 3.21 20.01 -2.93
N LYS A 106 4.36 19.36 -2.77
CA LYS A 106 4.58 18.44 -1.64
C LYS A 106 4.84 19.24 -0.37
N TYR A 107 4.07 18.94 0.69
CA TYR A 107 4.18 19.60 2.01
C TYR A 107 4.93 18.72 3.01
N GLN A 108 4.53 17.45 3.11
CA GLN A 108 5.17 16.51 4.03
C GLN A 108 5.57 15.21 3.32
N ARG A 109 6.60 14.56 3.84
CA ARG A 109 6.92 13.16 3.58
C ARG A 109 6.26 12.31 4.65
N ALA A 110 5.77 11.14 4.27
CA ALA A 110 5.18 10.23 5.24
C ALA A 110 5.62 8.80 5.00
N PHE A 111 5.84 8.07 6.10
CA PHE A 111 6.08 6.63 6.14
C PHE A 111 5.02 5.96 7.00
N ALA A 112 4.64 4.75 6.63
CA ALA A 112 3.74 3.93 7.44
C ALA A 112 4.44 2.66 7.91
N PHE A 113 4.10 2.27 9.14
CA PHE A 113 4.62 1.12 9.87
C PHE A 113 3.43 0.25 10.33
N PRO A 114 2.85 -0.56 9.46
CA PRO A 114 1.78 -1.47 9.85
C PRO A 114 2.33 -2.71 10.54
N PHE A 115 1.62 -3.13 11.58
CA PHE A 115 1.75 -4.46 12.17
C PHE A 115 0.47 -5.24 11.86
N LEU A 116 0.57 -6.25 11.01
CA LEU A 116 -0.58 -7.00 10.52
C LEU A 116 -0.59 -8.42 11.07
N LEU A 117 -1.77 -8.85 11.47
CA LEU A 117 -2.08 -10.23 11.78
C LEU A 117 -3.07 -10.76 10.75
N GLY A 118 -2.84 -11.96 10.25
CA GLY A 118 -3.65 -12.49 9.18
C GLY A 118 -3.59 -13.99 9.04
N MET A 119 -4.25 -14.43 8.00
CA MET A 119 -4.37 -15.83 7.64
C MET A 119 -4.08 -16.02 6.16
N ARG A 120 -3.59 -17.21 5.83
CA ARG A 120 -3.22 -17.60 4.49
C ARG A 120 -3.70 -19.03 4.24
N GLN A 121 -4.49 -19.21 3.21
CA GLN A 121 -5.08 -20.49 2.82
C GLN A 121 -4.49 -20.96 1.50
N ARG A 122 -3.94 -22.16 1.46
CA ARG A 122 -3.55 -22.81 0.22
C ARG A 122 -4.80 -23.19 -0.57
N VAL A 123 -4.82 -22.86 -1.84
CA VAL A 123 -5.89 -23.22 -2.77
C VAL A 123 -5.33 -24.14 -3.86
N PHE A 124 -6.19 -24.99 -4.43
CA PHE A 124 -5.83 -25.95 -5.48
C PHE A 124 -4.73 -26.96 -5.10
N GLY A 125 -4.52 -27.21 -3.78
CA GLY A 125 -3.50 -28.14 -3.30
C GLY A 125 -3.63 -29.56 -3.89
N ASP A 126 -4.87 -30.00 -4.13
CA ASP A 126 -5.16 -31.32 -4.68
C ASP A 126 -5.02 -31.42 -6.22
N SER A 127 -4.94 -30.27 -6.88
CA SER A 127 -4.99 -30.19 -8.36
C SER A 127 -3.68 -29.77 -9.00
N ILE A 128 -2.82 -29.08 -8.24
CA ILE A 128 -1.59 -28.47 -8.76
C ILE A 128 -0.37 -29.08 -8.07
N ASN A 129 0.69 -29.31 -8.85
CA ASN A 129 1.97 -29.81 -8.35
C ASN A 129 2.55 -28.89 -7.26
N ASP A 130 3.23 -29.47 -6.28
CA ASP A 130 3.84 -28.77 -5.14
C ASP A 130 4.93 -27.74 -5.52
N ASP A 131 5.43 -27.77 -6.75
CA ASP A 131 6.38 -26.78 -7.27
C ASP A 131 5.79 -25.35 -7.34
N TYR A 132 4.46 -25.25 -7.47
CA TYR A 132 3.71 -23.99 -7.51
C TYR A 132 2.54 -24.07 -6.55
N ARG A 133 2.61 -23.38 -5.46
CA ARG A 133 1.56 -23.37 -4.45
C ARG A 133 0.83 -22.05 -4.46
N PHE A 134 -0.47 -22.11 -4.69
CA PHE A 134 -1.33 -20.93 -4.72
C PHE A 134 -1.96 -20.68 -3.36
N PHE A 135 -1.98 -19.43 -2.95
CA PHE A 135 -2.56 -19.02 -1.69
C PHE A 135 -3.44 -17.79 -1.85
N VAL A 136 -4.44 -17.72 -1.00
CA VAL A 136 -5.22 -16.52 -0.74
C VAL A 136 -4.95 -16.09 0.69
N SER A 137 -4.73 -14.82 0.93
CA SER A 137 -4.44 -14.30 2.26
C SER A 137 -5.16 -12.98 2.52
N ALA A 138 -5.49 -12.78 3.79
CA ALA A 138 -6.02 -11.53 4.30
C ALA A 138 -5.38 -11.22 5.64
N ALA A 139 -5.07 -9.94 5.89
CA ALA A 139 -4.50 -9.50 7.15
C ALA A 139 -5.00 -8.11 7.52
N LEU A 140 -5.11 -7.86 8.81
CA LEU A 140 -5.53 -6.59 9.39
C LEU A 140 -4.68 -6.29 10.62
N GLY A 141 -4.55 -5.01 10.96
CA GLY A 141 -3.88 -4.63 12.19
C GLY A 141 -3.69 -3.14 12.37
N PRO A 142 -3.06 -2.72 13.48
CA PRO A 142 -2.72 -1.34 13.72
C PRO A 142 -1.62 -0.87 12.77
N ALA A 143 -1.62 0.43 12.49
CA ALA A 143 -0.58 1.10 11.75
C ALA A 143 -0.20 2.41 12.43
N ALA A 144 1.09 2.74 12.42
CA ALA A 144 1.59 4.05 12.73
C ALA A 144 2.04 4.73 11.44
N ALA A 145 1.75 6.01 11.28
CA ALA A 145 2.34 6.84 10.24
C ALA A 145 3.26 7.87 10.90
N PHE A 146 4.39 8.12 10.27
CA PHE A 146 5.32 9.17 10.65
C PHE A 146 5.43 10.15 9.49
N SER A 147 4.96 11.39 9.69
CA SER A 147 5.03 12.45 8.70
C SER A 147 5.99 13.55 9.17
N TYR A 148 6.76 14.13 8.23
CA TYR A 148 7.72 15.17 8.53
C TYR A 148 7.85 16.16 7.36
N PRO A 149 8.25 17.43 7.63
CA PRO A 149 8.26 18.50 6.65
C PRO A 149 9.12 18.19 5.42
N TYR A 150 8.56 18.44 4.22
CA TYR A 150 9.28 18.35 2.95
C TYR A 150 10.17 19.57 2.71
N PHE A 151 9.79 20.73 3.21
CA PHE A 151 10.53 21.99 3.13
C PHE A 151 10.44 22.74 4.47
N GLN A 152 11.25 23.79 4.62
CA GLN A 152 11.19 24.66 5.80
C GLN A 152 10.11 25.70 5.59
N ASP A 153 8.94 25.48 6.19
CA ASP A 153 7.82 26.42 6.21
C ASP A 153 8.09 27.50 7.30
N ILE A 154 8.83 28.56 6.93
CA ILE A 154 9.36 29.55 7.87
C ILE A 154 8.26 30.42 8.45
N ASN A 155 7.25 30.72 7.65
CA ASN A 155 6.11 31.57 8.06
C ASN A 155 4.89 30.76 8.48
N ASN A 156 4.98 29.41 8.46
CA ASN A 156 3.91 28.47 8.84
C ASN A 156 2.59 28.70 8.08
N ASN A 157 2.69 29.10 6.81
CA ASN A 157 1.52 29.37 5.98
C ASN A 157 1.08 28.17 5.14
N GLY A 158 1.82 27.05 5.16
CA GLY A 158 1.50 25.83 4.43
C GLY A 158 1.71 25.91 2.92
N TYR A 159 2.38 26.95 2.43
CA TYR A 159 2.74 27.16 1.04
C TYR A 159 4.23 27.42 0.91
N ARG A 160 4.92 26.72 0.01
CA ARG A 160 6.34 26.93 -0.20
C ARG A 160 6.60 28.17 -1.05
N GLU A 161 7.13 29.20 -0.43
CA GLU A 161 7.47 30.46 -1.10
C GLU A 161 8.85 30.39 -1.80
N GLN A 162 8.89 30.86 -3.05
CA GLN A 162 10.09 30.85 -3.88
C GLN A 162 10.25 32.20 -4.60
N PHE A 163 10.33 33.27 -3.82
CA PHE A 163 10.56 34.61 -4.32
C PHE A 163 12.05 35.00 -4.27
N GLN A 164 12.44 36.00 -5.06
CA GLN A 164 13.83 36.45 -5.09
C GLN A 164 14.37 36.86 -3.71
N ASN A 165 13.50 37.40 -2.85
CA ASN A 165 13.86 37.91 -1.54
C ASN A 165 13.47 36.99 -0.37
N PHE A 166 12.70 35.93 -0.64
CA PHE A 166 12.25 34.98 0.37
C PHE A 166 12.16 33.58 -0.27
N PHE A 167 13.03 32.69 0.20
CA PHE A 167 13.15 31.34 -0.36
C PHE A 167 13.13 30.31 0.76
N GLU A 168 12.20 29.36 0.67
CA GLU A 168 12.07 28.25 1.57
C GLU A 168 12.72 27.00 0.98
N PRO A 169 13.84 26.54 1.59
CA PRO A 169 14.60 25.41 1.06
C PRO A 169 13.86 24.09 1.26
N VAL A 170 14.02 23.18 0.30
CA VAL A 170 13.58 21.78 0.46
C VAL A 170 14.55 21.08 1.40
N ASN A 171 13.98 20.38 2.38
CA ASN A 171 14.73 19.49 3.26
C ASN A 171 15.28 18.31 2.47
N ASP A 172 16.49 17.84 2.77
CA ASP A 172 16.94 16.55 2.33
C ASP A 172 16.09 15.43 3.02
N VAL A 173 16.38 14.16 2.72
CA VAL A 173 15.58 13.03 3.23
C VAL A 173 15.65 12.91 4.76
N PHE A 174 16.70 13.39 5.38
CA PHE A 174 16.96 13.27 6.83
C PHE A 174 16.67 14.57 7.60
N SER A 175 16.72 15.70 6.91
CA SER A 175 16.39 17.00 7.51
C SER A 175 14.90 17.07 7.80
N GLY A 176 14.54 17.61 8.94
CA GLY A 176 13.14 17.71 9.39
C GLY A 176 12.59 16.45 10.08
N LEU A 177 13.37 15.36 10.21
CA LEU A 177 12.91 14.19 10.98
C LEU A 177 12.64 14.53 12.45
N SER A 178 13.33 15.51 13.03
CA SER A 178 13.08 15.99 14.41
C SER A 178 11.72 16.65 14.57
N ASP A 179 11.18 17.19 13.48
CA ASP A 179 9.93 17.94 13.46
C ASP A 179 8.75 17.05 12.98
N GLY A 180 9.00 15.76 12.95
CA GLY A 180 8.02 14.78 12.51
C GLY A 180 6.98 14.44 13.57
N GLU A 181 5.80 14.07 13.10
CA GLU A 181 4.66 13.71 13.91
C GLU A 181 4.21 12.28 13.66
N TRP A 182 3.73 11.63 14.73
CA TRP A 182 3.17 10.29 14.66
C TRP A 182 1.65 10.33 14.66
N GLN A 183 1.04 9.65 13.69
CA GLN A 183 -0.40 9.40 13.64
C GLN A 183 -0.65 7.88 13.75
N TRP A 184 -1.75 7.53 14.44
CA TRP A 184 -2.13 6.14 14.65
C TRP A 184 -3.39 5.79 13.86
N GLY A 185 -3.42 4.59 13.31
CA GLY A 185 -4.52 4.12 12.50
C GLY A 185 -4.56 2.62 12.36
N GLY A 186 -5.23 2.17 11.32
CA GLY A 186 -5.32 0.77 10.95
C GLY A 186 -4.85 0.52 9.53
N ALA A 187 -4.47 -0.71 9.26
CA ALA A 187 -4.11 -1.16 7.92
C ALA A 187 -4.70 -2.54 7.65
N GLY A 188 -4.84 -2.84 6.38
CA GLY A 188 -5.26 -4.16 5.95
C GLY A 188 -4.80 -4.49 4.55
N GLU A 189 -4.82 -5.78 4.24
CA GLU A 189 -4.47 -6.29 2.92
C GLU A 189 -5.28 -7.52 2.56
N PHE A 190 -5.47 -7.70 1.27
CA PHE A 190 -5.95 -8.93 0.67
C PHE A 190 -5.05 -9.28 -0.51
N LYS A 191 -4.55 -10.52 -0.54
CA LYS A 191 -3.57 -10.96 -1.55
C LYS A 191 -3.88 -12.35 -2.10
N ILE A 192 -3.48 -12.55 -3.33
CA ILE A 192 -3.23 -13.86 -3.92
C ILE A 192 -1.73 -14.03 -4.05
N ALA A 193 -1.24 -15.23 -3.79
CA ALA A 193 0.18 -15.52 -3.77
C ALA A 193 0.50 -16.81 -4.50
N VAL A 194 1.71 -16.85 -5.06
CA VAL A 194 2.30 -18.06 -5.62
C VAL A 194 3.64 -18.30 -4.93
N ASP A 195 3.76 -19.41 -4.21
CA ASP A 195 5.04 -19.91 -3.71
C ASP A 195 5.67 -20.79 -4.77
N ILE A 196 6.95 -20.56 -5.04
CA ILE A 196 7.70 -21.22 -6.10
C ILE A 196 8.77 -22.09 -5.48
N GLY A 197 8.82 -23.35 -5.94
CA GLY A 197 9.84 -24.33 -5.57
C GLY A 197 9.28 -25.57 -4.89
N SER A 198 9.89 -26.71 -5.21
CA SER A 198 9.52 -28.02 -4.66
C SER A 198 9.92 -28.19 -3.19
N ASN A 199 10.79 -27.33 -2.67
CA ASN A 199 11.26 -27.41 -1.30
C ASN A 199 10.46 -26.47 -0.39
N PHE A 200 9.62 -27.05 0.45
CA PHE A 200 8.81 -26.30 1.42
C PHE A 200 9.63 -25.55 2.48
N SER A 201 10.88 -25.95 2.73
CA SER A 201 11.73 -25.26 3.70
C SER A 201 12.14 -23.84 3.25
N ARG A 202 12.07 -23.56 1.95
CA ARG A 202 12.36 -22.23 1.40
C ARG A 202 11.08 -21.50 1.06
N LEU A 203 10.98 -20.27 1.58
CA LEU A 203 9.94 -19.34 1.19
C LEU A 203 10.45 -18.52 0.01
N SER A 204 9.76 -18.64 -1.12
CA SER A 204 9.97 -17.82 -2.32
C SER A 204 8.60 -17.54 -2.87
N SER A 205 8.02 -16.41 -2.51
CA SER A 205 6.64 -16.06 -2.87
C SER A 205 6.60 -14.80 -3.71
N ILE A 206 5.72 -14.79 -4.70
CA ILE A 206 5.25 -13.59 -5.38
C ILE A 206 3.79 -13.41 -5.03
N GLU A 207 3.45 -12.24 -4.51
CA GLU A 207 2.12 -11.94 -4.01
C GLU A 207 1.57 -10.68 -4.70
N PHE A 208 0.32 -10.74 -5.12
CA PHE A 208 -0.41 -9.64 -5.73
C PHE A 208 -1.63 -9.33 -4.88
N GLY A 209 -1.87 -8.07 -4.58
CA GLY A 209 -3.00 -7.72 -3.76
C GLY A 209 -3.30 -6.24 -3.71
N TYR A 210 -4.21 -5.92 -2.82
CA TYR A 210 -4.57 -4.55 -2.50
C TYR A 210 -4.28 -4.30 -1.03
N TYR A 211 -3.65 -3.18 -0.77
CA TYR A 211 -3.22 -2.72 0.53
C TYR A 211 -3.91 -1.41 0.87
N PHE A 212 -4.33 -1.21 2.12
CA PHE A 212 -4.97 0.01 2.55
C PHE A 212 -4.59 0.41 3.97
N TYR A 213 -4.62 1.72 4.20
CA TYR A 213 -4.48 2.36 5.51
C TYR A 213 -5.67 3.28 5.77
N TYR A 214 -6.02 3.40 7.02
CA TYR A 214 -6.97 4.38 7.50
C TYR A 214 -6.44 5.05 8.77
N PHE A 215 -6.30 6.37 8.73
CA PHE A 215 -5.88 7.20 9.85
C PHE A 215 -7.04 8.13 10.25
N PRO A 216 -7.57 8.03 11.50
CA PRO A 216 -8.62 8.93 11.99
C PRO A 216 -8.18 10.40 11.94
N ASP A 217 -6.94 10.68 12.32
CA ASP A 217 -6.29 11.97 12.15
C ASP A 217 -5.71 12.02 10.74
N ALA A 218 -6.29 12.87 9.90
CA ALA A 218 -5.91 12.96 8.51
C ALA A 218 -4.46 13.47 8.35
N ILE A 219 -3.75 12.95 7.35
CA ILE A 219 -2.34 13.27 7.07
C ILE A 219 -2.28 14.27 5.92
N GLN A 220 -1.63 15.42 6.13
CA GLN A 220 -1.43 16.46 5.12
C GLN A 220 -0.12 16.20 4.36
N ILE A 221 -0.19 15.52 3.21
CA ILE A 221 0.99 15.24 2.39
C ILE A 221 1.26 16.33 1.36
N MET A 222 0.19 16.90 0.77
CA MET A 222 0.26 17.98 -0.21
C MET A 222 0.04 19.34 0.46
N MET A 223 0.49 20.43 -0.17
CA MET A 223 0.34 21.78 0.38
C MET A 223 -1.13 22.11 0.69
N PRO A 224 -1.47 22.49 1.92
CA PRO A 224 -2.84 22.83 2.28
C PRO A 224 -3.33 24.11 1.61
N ASN A 225 -2.42 25.01 1.25
CA ASN A 225 -2.73 26.32 0.71
C ASN A 225 -2.05 26.58 -0.63
N GLN A 226 -2.65 27.46 -1.43
CA GLN A 226 -2.08 28.00 -2.66
C GLN A 226 -2.28 29.51 -2.74
N PRO A 227 -1.44 30.26 -3.49
CA PRO A 227 -1.60 31.70 -3.61
C PRO A 227 -2.80 32.08 -4.46
N VAL A 228 -3.53 33.06 -4.02
CA VAL A 228 -4.57 33.72 -4.82
C VAL A 228 -3.92 34.54 -5.94
N LEU A 229 -4.29 34.22 -7.18
CA LEU A 229 -3.69 34.85 -8.36
C LEU A 229 -4.64 35.91 -8.96
N ARG A 230 -4.08 37.05 -9.37
CA ARG A 230 -4.82 38.04 -10.17
C ARG A 230 -5.07 37.50 -11.57
N GLN A 231 -6.32 37.63 -12.03
CA GLN A 231 -6.71 37.16 -13.37
C GLN A 231 -6.20 38.10 -14.49
N ASN A 232 -6.16 39.42 -14.26
CA ASN A 232 -5.73 40.42 -15.24
C ASN A 232 -4.48 41.13 -14.72
N VAL A 233 -3.31 40.78 -15.26
CA VAL A 233 -2.01 41.34 -14.85
C VAL A 233 -1.45 42.19 -15.98
N GLY A 234 -1.25 43.46 -15.73
CA GLY A 234 -0.58 44.39 -16.64
C GLY A 234 0.96 44.14 -16.67
N PRO A 235 1.65 44.67 -17.67
CA PRO A 235 3.12 44.57 -17.74
C PRO A 235 3.78 45.11 -16.47
N GLY A 236 4.65 44.32 -15.84
CA GLY A 236 5.39 44.70 -14.63
C GLY A 236 4.63 44.51 -13.31
N GLN A 237 3.39 44.02 -13.33
CA GLN A 237 2.65 43.74 -12.12
C GLN A 237 2.86 42.26 -11.68
N SER A 238 2.91 42.04 -10.36
CA SER A 238 2.91 40.69 -9.79
C SER A 238 1.55 40.03 -9.97
N ARG A 239 1.57 38.73 -10.32
CA ARG A 239 0.36 37.90 -10.30
C ARG A 239 -0.11 37.57 -8.89
N PHE A 240 0.80 37.59 -7.93
CA PHE A 240 0.49 37.30 -6.52
C PHE A 240 -0.17 38.49 -5.85
N ILE A 241 -1.11 38.20 -4.98
CA ILE A 241 -1.81 39.20 -4.14
C ILE A 241 -1.16 39.19 -2.78
N PHE A 242 -0.74 40.33 -2.30
CA PHE A 242 -0.23 40.54 -0.95
C PHE A 242 -1.24 41.38 -0.15
N ASP A 243 -1.34 41.10 1.13
CA ASP A 243 -2.15 41.85 2.07
C ASP A 243 -1.48 43.19 2.48
N GLU A 244 -2.09 43.89 3.41
CA GLU A 244 -1.60 45.20 3.92
C GLU A 244 -0.27 45.05 4.70
N ASN A 245 0.04 43.84 5.22
CA ASN A 245 1.27 43.53 5.94
C ASN A 245 2.39 43.05 5.00
N GLY A 246 2.08 42.88 3.69
CA GLY A 246 3.01 42.32 2.70
C GLY A 246 3.08 40.83 2.71
N GLU A 247 2.18 40.11 3.36
CA GLU A 247 2.05 38.67 3.36
C GLU A 247 1.24 38.20 2.16
N LEU A 248 1.57 37.00 1.68
CA LEU A 248 0.91 36.39 0.52
C LEU A 248 -0.52 35.95 0.88
N VAL A 249 -1.51 36.42 0.10
CA VAL A 249 -2.89 35.96 0.27
C VAL A 249 -3.05 34.56 -0.25
N LEU A 250 -3.48 33.65 0.62
CA LEU A 250 -3.63 32.23 0.35
C LEU A 250 -5.09 31.78 0.37
N GLU A 251 -5.38 30.73 -0.36
CA GLU A 251 -6.65 30.00 -0.35
C GLU A 251 -6.42 28.51 -0.16
N PRO A 252 -7.40 27.76 0.38
CA PRO A 252 -7.29 26.31 0.55
C PRO A 252 -7.03 25.61 -0.78
N PHE A 253 -6.16 24.59 -0.76
CA PHE A 253 -5.76 23.85 -1.97
C PHE A 253 -5.97 22.34 -1.84
N TYR A 254 -5.09 21.59 -1.15
CA TYR A 254 -5.27 20.17 -0.95
C TYR A 254 -5.78 19.87 0.45
N GLU A 255 -6.75 18.97 0.52
CA GLU A 255 -7.28 18.48 1.80
C GLU A 255 -6.41 17.35 2.35
N PRO A 256 -6.30 17.21 3.69
CA PRO A 256 -5.61 16.12 4.31
C PRO A 256 -6.34 14.79 4.07
N GLN A 257 -5.58 13.70 3.90
CA GLN A 257 -6.08 12.37 3.55
C GLN A 257 -6.15 11.47 4.77
N ARG A 258 -7.25 10.69 4.86
CA ARG A 258 -7.44 9.66 5.89
C ARG A 258 -7.25 8.25 5.36
N PHE A 259 -7.50 8.06 4.08
CA PHE A 259 -7.46 6.75 3.45
C PHE A 259 -6.39 6.71 2.37
N PHE A 260 -5.53 5.70 2.47
CA PHE A 260 -4.48 5.43 1.48
C PHE A 260 -4.64 3.99 1.01
N GLY A 261 -4.89 3.79 -0.28
CA GLY A 261 -5.06 2.47 -0.86
C GLY A 261 -4.19 2.30 -2.10
N SER A 262 -3.62 1.11 -2.27
CA SER A 262 -2.76 0.83 -3.41
C SER A 262 -2.78 -0.65 -3.79
N PRO A 263 -2.82 -0.97 -5.09
CA PRO A 263 -2.40 -2.27 -5.56
C PRO A 263 -0.93 -2.48 -5.22
N GLN A 264 -0.55 -3.70 -4.89
CA GLN A 264 0.78 -4.05 -4.40
C GLN A 264 1.26 -5.38 -4.96
N ILE A 265 2.54 -5.41 -5.28
CA ILE A 265 3.30 -6.62 -5.53
C ILE A 265 4.26 -6.81 -4.37
N THR A 266 4.29 -8.01 -3.80
CA THR A 266 5.20 -8.37 -2.70
C THR A 266 6.04 -9.57 -3.11
N PHE A 267 7.34 -9.47 -2.89
CA PHE A 267 8.28 -10.58 -2.99
C PHE A 267 8.68 -10.98 -1.58
N THR A 268 8.47 -12.25 -1.23
CA THR A 268 8.82 -12.78 0.09
C THR A 268 9.90 -13.83 -0.07
N PHE A 269 10.97 -13.69 0.71
CA PHE A 269 12.09 -14.62 0.77
C PHE A 269 12.30 -15.06 2.21
N GLY A 270 12.51 -16.37 2.45
CA GLY A 270 12.71 -16.85 3.82
C GLY A 270 12.77 -18.37 3.95
N TRP A 271 12.44 -18.83 5.14
CA TRP A 271 12.52 -20.24 5.52
C TRP A 271 11.28 -20.67 6.32
N LEU A 272 10.89 -21.94 6.15
CA LEU A 272 9.97 -22.68 6.99
C LEU A 272 10.74 -23.78 7.73
N ARG A 273 10.48 -23.94 9.03
CA ARG A 273 11.06 -24.97 9.90
C ARG A 273 9.98 -25.64 10.73
#